data_9e46969228af8fc4b1dd8da1236ece10
#
_entry.id   9e46969228af8fc4b1dd8da1236ece10
#
_cell.length_a   1.000
_cell.length_b   1.000
_cell.length_c   1.000
_cell.angle_alpha   90.00
_cell.angle_beta   90.00
_cell.angle_gamma   90.00
#
_symmetry.space_group_name_H-M   'P 1'
#
loop_
_entity.id
_entity.type
_entity.pdbx_description
1 polymer ?
#
loop_
_entity_poly.entity_id
_entity_poly.type
_entity_poly.pdbx_seq_one_letter_code
_entity_poly.pdbx_strand_id
1 'polypeptide(L)'
;GVAAWGKYVFVSNNDGNVSRIDTLSLTVDRTVAVGPNPVGVSTQDNYIYVAISDGYNYKEGYKQGFKVVKLHPNTLEQVGAIRVGMNPTRIYKDDFGHLFVACQGDYATHAAEIWRIDPKDQAAVFASANLAAVDGHRIYLVRSTTDWSTGKTTVQYEVRDTRSGTAIASHFGQVQPPLDPTALAVDPHTKNIYVASRGTLDPKTRFTEPGTVSVYNDNGDFLQRYNVGTEPCALLFLRK
;
A
#
# COMPACT_ATOMS: atom_id res chain seq x y z
N GLY A 1 1.18 8.16 6.50
CA GLY A 1 2.30 7.21 6.31
C GLY A 1 3.49 7.53 7.19
N VAL A 2 4.33 6.53 7.44
CA VAL A 2 5.53 6.65 8.28
C VAL A 2 6.66 5.84 7.64
N ALA A 3 7.88 6.41 7.59
CA ALA A 3 9.08 5.71 7.15
C ALA A 3 10.29 6.18 7.95
N ALA A 4 11.28 5.30 8.14
CA ALA A 4 12.53 5.61 8.87
C ALA A 4 13.73 5.63 7.92
N TRP A 5 14.69 6.53 8.19
CA TRP A 5 15.99 6.59 7.52
C TRP A 5 17.03 7.19 8.45
N GLY A 6 18.09 6.43 8.71
CA GLY A 6 19.11 6.83 9.69
C GLY A 6 18.49 7.06 11.08
N LYS A 7 18.74 8.22 11.66
CA LYS A 7 18.15 8.64 12.93
C LYS A 7 16.83 9.42 12.80
N TYR A 8 16.22 9.42 11.64
CA TYR A 8 15.00 10.18 11.37
C TYR A 8 13.80 9.29 11.07
N VAL A 9 12.63 9.76 11.48
CA VAL A 9 11.33 9.24 11.06
C VAL A 9 10.61 10.34 10.28
N PHE A 10 10.02 9.97 9.16
CA PHE A 10 9.25 10.85 8.28
C PHE A 10 7.78 10.49 8.36
N VAL A 11 6.94 11.49 8.56
CA VAL A 11 5.49 11.33 8.71
C VAL A 11 4.79 12.21 7.68
N SER A 12 3.94 11.63 6.85
CA SER A 12 3.04 12.39 5.99
C SER A 12 1.83 12.87 6.79
N ASN A 13 1.52 14.14 6.70
CA ASN A 13 0.40 14.77 7.39
C ASN A 13 -0.69 15.15 6.36
N ASN A 14 -1.95 14.95 6.70
CA ASN A 14 -3.06 15.26 5.80
C ASN A 14 -3.19 16.73 5.40
N ASP A 15 -2.47 17.62 6.08
CA ASP A 15 -2.40 19.07 5.80
C ASP A 15 -1.50 19.44 4.61
N GLY A 16 -0.96 18.45 3.90
CA GLY A 16 -0.10 18.67 2.74
C GLY A 16 1.39 18.68 3.02
N ASN A 17 1.80 18.36 4.24
CA ASN A 17 3.19 18.42 4.68
C ASN A 17 3.78 17.04 4.98
N VAL A 18 5.11 16.98 4.98
CA VAL A 18 5.90 15.90 5.58
C VAL A 18 6.70 16.48 6.74
N SER A 19 6.57 15.86 7.92
CA SER A 19 7.38 16.17 9.10
C SER A 19 8.49 15.17 9.27
N ARG A 20 9.69 15.66 9.63
CA ARG A 20 10.83 14.84 10.04
C ARG A 20 10.98 14.92 11.56
N ILE A 21 11.08 13.76 12.18
CA ILE A 21 11.27 13.60 13.62
C ILE A 21 12.67 13.05 13.85
N ASP A 22 13.48 13.72 14.69
CA ASP A 22 14.73 13.18 15.18
C ASP A 22 14.45 12.18 16.31
N THR A 23 14.90 10.93 16.16
CA THR A 23 14.62 9.85 17.11
C THR A 23 15.41 9.93 18.41
N LEU A 24 16.41 10.79 18.49
CA LEU A 24 17.18 11.01 19.71
C LEU A 24 16.52 12.07 20.59
N SER A 25 16.09 13.19 19.99
CA SER A 25 15.41 14.26 20.72
C SER A 25 13.89 14.06 20.83
N LEU A 26 13.31 13.18 20.01
CA LEU A 26 11.87 12.94 19.86
C LEU A 26 11.08 14.20 19.48
N THR A 27 11.72 15.11 18.73
CA THR A 27 11.11 16.37 18.28
C THR A 27 11.00 16.43 16.78
N VAL A 28 10.00 17.14 16.28
CA VAL A 28 9.93 17.54 14.87
C VAL A 28 10.98 18.62 14.62
N ASP A 29 12.02 18.28 13.85
CA ASP A 29 13.11 19.23 13.55
C ASP A 29 12.93 19.94 12.21
N ARG A 30 12.07 19.40 11.31
CA ARG A 30 11.79 19.98 10.00
C ARG A 30 10.43 19.55 9.46
N THR A 31 9.80 20.46 8.72
CA THR A 31 8.55 20.20 7.98
C THR A 31 8.65 20.83 6.60
N VAL A 32 8.10 20.18 5.57
CA VAL A 32 8.08 20.66 4.19
C VAL A 32 6.71 20.38 3.55
N ALA A 33 6.21 21.34 2.76
CA ALA A 33 5.02 21.15 1.95
C ALA A 33 5.33 20.26 0.73
N VAL A 34 4.48 19.27 0.45
CA VAL A 34 4.68 18.29 -0.65
C VAL A 34 3.48 18.21 -1.60
N GLY A 35 2.34 18.74 -1.21
CA GLY A 35 1.09 18.69 -1.97
C GLY A 35 -0.07 18.09 -1.16
N PRO A 36 -1.30 18.13 -1.71
CA PRO A 36 -2.50 17.80 -0.97
C PRO A 36 -2.59 16.29 -0.61
N ASN A 37 -2.99 16.03 0.62
CA ASN A 37 -3.22 14.70 1.18
C ASN A 37 -2.07 13.71 0.89
N PRO A 38 -0.84 13.96 1.36
CA PRO A 38 0.22 12.98 1.28
C PRO A 38 -0.12 11.78 2.18
N VAL A 39 0.01 10.55 1.67
CA VAL A 39 -0.40 9.33 2.38
C VAL A 39 0.77 8.39 2.59
N GLY A 40 1.19 7.65 1.56
CA GLY A 40 2.27 6.68 1.65
C GLY A 40 3.63 7.37 1.72
N VAL A 41 4.49 6.89 2.62
CA VAL A 41 5.90 7.31 2.69
C VAL A 41 6.78 6.06 2.64
N SER A 42 7.85 6.11 1.87
CA SER A 42 8.86 5.04 1.80
C SER A 42 10.25 5.64 1.65
N THR A 43 11.27 4.86 1.98
CA THR A 43 12.67 5.24 1.83
C THR A 43 13.38 4.26 0.90
N GLN A 44 14.09 4.79 -0.10
CA GLN A 44 14.88 4.00 -1.04
C GLN A 44 16.08 4.83 -1.53
N ASP A 45 17.26 4.21 -1.66
CA ASP A 45 18.48 4.80 -2.25
C ASP A 45 18.83 6.21 -1.74
N ASN A 46 18.74 6.40 -0.41
CA ASN A 46 18.96 7.69 0.25
C ASN A 46 17.97 8.80 -0.15
N TYR A 47 16.75 8.44 -0.54
CA TYR A 47 15.66 9.37 -0.77
C TYR A 47 14.40 8.97 0.00
N ILE A 48 13.54 9.96 0.20
CA ILE A 48 12.20 9.77 0.75
C ILE A 48 11.20 9.93 -0.40
N TYR A 49 10.29 8.99 -0.53
CA TYR A 49 9.24 8.98 -1.55
C TYR A 49 7.89 9.14 -0.87
N VAL A 50 7.09 10.08 -1.34
CA VAL A 50 5.81 10.46 -0.72
C VAL A 50 4.71 10.40 -1.77
N ALA A 51 3.71 9.56 -1.57
CA ALA A 51 2.53 9.45 -2.42
C ALA A 51 1.57 10.61 -2.15
N ILE A 52 1.22 11.38 -3.17
CA ILE A 52 0.29 12.50 -3.09
C ILE A 52 -1.06 12.05 -3.63
N SER A 53 -2.02 11.76 -2.75
CA SER A 53 -3.30 11.21 -3.16
C SER A 53 -4.30 12.25 -3.65
N ASP A 54 -4.24 13.48 -3.13
CA ASP A 54 -5.24 14.52 -3.38
C ASP A 54 -6.68 14.06 -3.07
N GLY A 55 -6.82 13.12 -2.13
CA GLY A 55 -8.04 12.36 -1.88
C GLY A 55 -9.24 13.21 -1.47
N TYR A 56 -9.04 14.38 -0.86
CA TYR A 56 -10.14 15.28 -0.49
C TYR A 56 -10.71 16.05 -1.69
N ASN A 57 -9.96 16.12 -2.81
CA ASN A 57 -10.40 16.77 -4.05
C ASN A 57 -11.03 15.80 -5.06
N TYR A 58 -11.67 14.73 -4.57
CA TYR A 58 -12.29 13.71 -5.42
C TYR A 58 -13.35 14.28 -6.37
N LYS A 59 -14.12 15.30 -5.94
CA LYS A 59 -15.10 16.00 -6.77
C LYS A 59 -14.49 16.76 -7.94
N GLU A 60 -13.23 17.13 -7.82
CA GLU A 60 -12.46 17.86 -8.84
C GLU A 60 -11.55 16.94 -9.67
N GLY A 61 -11.68 15.62 -9.50
CA GLY A 61 -10.95 14.61 -10.27
C GLY A 61 -9.49 14.43 -9.82
N TYR A 62 -9.18 14.62 -8.52
CA TYR A 62 -7.83 14.38 -7.97
C TYR A 62 -6.72 15.10 -8.75
N LYS A 63 -6.90 16.38 -9.09
CA LYS A 63 -6.02 17.14 -10.02
C LYS A 63 -4.52 17.02 -9.75
N GLN A 64 -4.12 16.87 -8.48
CA GLN A 64 -2.73 16.70 -8.06
C GLN A 64 -2.39 15.28 -7.59
N GLY A 65 -3.36 14.37 -7.57
CA GLY A 65 -3.27 13.01 -7.07
C GLY A 65 -2.72 12.00 -8.08
N PHE A 66 -1.62 12.33 -8.78
CA PHE A 66 -1.00 11.48 -9.82
C PHE A 66 0.51 11.40 -9.68
N LYS A 67 1.05 11.60 -8.48
CA LYS A 67 2.50 11.70 -8.33
C LYS A 67 3.02 11.13 -7.02
N VAL A 68 4.27 10.71 -7.08
CA VAL A 68 5.14 10.45 -5.93
C VAL A 68 6.20 11.55 -5.91
N VAL A 69 6.27 12.30 -4.82
CA VAL A 69 7.30 13.33 -4.61
C VAL A 69 8.55 12.67 -4.03
N LYS A 70 9.73 13.03 -4.54
CA LYS A 70 11.04 12.56 -4.09
C LYS A 70 11.75 13.68 -3.32
N LEU A 71 12.14 13.40 -2.06
CA LEU A 71 12.77 14.36 -1.17
C LEU A 71 14.18 13.90 -0.77
N HIS A 72 15.08 14.84 -0.56
CA HIS A 72 16.37 14.55 0.06
C HIS A 72 16.21 14.41 1.58
N PRO A 73 16.68 13.31 2.23
CA PRO A 73 16.34 13.01 3.63
C PRO A 73 16.89 14.02 4.65
N ASN A 74 18.04 14.65 4.35
CA ASN A 74 18.65 15.61 5.29
C ASN A 74 18.09 17.02 5.14
N THR A 75 17.82 17.47 3.92
CA THR A 75 17.34 18.85 3.67
C THR A 75 15.84 18.95 3.54
N LEU A 76 15.14 17.84 3.25
CA LEU A 76 13.73 17.77 2.82
C LEU A 76 13.42 18.56 1.53
N GLU A 77 14.45 18.97 0.79
CA GLU A 77 14.26 19.56 -0.52
C GLU A 77 13.63 18.58 -1.47
N GLN A 78 12.65 19.02 -2.24
CA GLN A 78 12.06 18.22 -3.30
C GLN A 78 13.06 18.17 -4.46
N VAL A 79 13.55 16.96 -4.77
CA VAL A 79 14.52 16.72 -5.83
C VAL A 79 13.86 16.14 -7.09
N GLY A 80 12.60 15.76 -7.01
CA GLY A 80 11.84 15.23 -8.14
C GLY A 80 10.38 14.96 -7.83
N ALA A 81 9.64 14.67 -8.90
CA ALA A 81 8.27 14.16 -8.82
C ALA A 81 8.07 13.15 -9.97
N ILE A 82 7.55 11.99 -9.64
CA ILE A 82 7.36 10.87 -10.57
C ILE A 82 5.86 10.73 -10.79
N ARG A 83 5.41 10.76 -12.05
CA ARG A 83 4.01 10.55 -12.39
C ARG A 83 3.65 9.08 -12.25
N VAL A 84 2.53 8.80 -11.58
CA VAL A 84 1.93 7.47 -11.37
C VAL A 84 0.43 7.52 -11.63
N GLY A 85 -0.29 6.46 -11.34
CA GLY A 85 -1.75 6.41 -11.44
C GLY A 85 -2.46 7.34 -10.47
N MET A 86 -3.78 7.44 -10.62
CA MET A 86 -4.65 8.30 -9.83
C MET A 86 -4.74 7.83 -8.37
N ASN A 87 -4.74 8.78 -7.44
CA ASN A 87 -4.94 8.56 -6.01
C ASN A 87 -3.93 7.56 -5.42
N PRO A 88 -2.61 7.83 -5.51
CA PRO A 88 -1.59 6.97 -4.92
C PRO A 88 -1.63 7.05 -3.39
N THR A 89 -1.66 5.89 -2.72
CA THR A 89 -1.92 5.80 -1.27
C THR A 89 -0.84 5.06 -0.50
N ARG A 90 -0.22 4.03 -1.06
CA ARG A 90 0.80 3.22 -0.40
C ARG A 90 2.00 3.02 -1.29
N ILE A 91 3.18 2.94 -0.69
CA ILE A 91 4.44 2.68 -1.39
C ILE A 91 5.11 1.49 -0.71
N TYR A 92 5.41 0.46 -1.50
CA TYR A 92 6.17 -0.73 -1.10
C TYR A 92 7.51 -0.73 -1.82
N LYS A 93 8.47 -1.49 -1.34
CA LYS A 93 9.78 -1.65 -1.98
C LYS A 93 10.20 -3.10 -2.03
N ASP A 94 10.93 -3.47 -3.08
CA ASP A 94 11.61 -4.76 -3.19
C ASP A 94 13.11 -4.64 -2.87
N ASP A 95 13.81 -5.78 -2.97
CA ASP A 95 15.26 -5.84 -2.73
C ASP A 95 16.09 -5.37 -3.94
N PHE A 96 15.44 -5.01 -5.06
CA PHE A 96 16.12 -4.62 -6.30
C PHE A 96 16.07 -3.12 -6.58
N GLY A 97 15.53 -2.33 -5.64
CA GLY A 97 15.43 -0.89 -5.76
C GLY A 97 14.17 -0.40 -6.46
N HIS A 98 13.20 -1.29 -6.78
CA HIS A 98 11.91 -0.85 -7.30
C HIS A 98 10.99 -0.39 -6.18
N LEU A 99 10.16 0.59 -6.48
CA LEU A 99 9.03 0.97 -5.64
C LEU A 99 7.73 0.55 -6.33
N PHE A 100 6.78 0.07 -5.54
CA PHE A 100 5.44 -0.28 -5.99
C PHE A 100 4.44 0.64 -5.32
N VAL A 101 3.67 1.36 -6.13
CA VAL A 101 2.74 2.39 -5.67
C VAL A 101 1.32 1.91 -5.90
N ALA A 102 0.55 1.76 -4.82
CA ALA A 102 -0.87 1.45 -4.92
C ALA A 102 -1.64 2.74 -5.22
N CYS A 103 -2.24 2.81 -6.39
CA CYS A 103 -3.08 3.88 -6.89
C CYS A 103 -4.54 3.40 -6.87
N GLN A 104 -5.41 4.05 -6.10
CA GLN A 104 -6.78 3.55 -5.85
C GLN A 104 -7.77 3.93 -6.96
N GLY A 105 -7.37 4.79 -7.90
CA GLY A 105 -8.29 5.33 -8.90
C GLY A 105 -9.33 6.26 -8.30
N ASP A 106 -10.48 6.36 -8.96
CA ASP A 106 -11.62 7.19 -8.53
C ASP A 106 -12.81 6.38 -8.01
N TYR A 107 -12.62 5.07 -7.86
CA TYR A 107 -13.65 4.09 -7.47
C TYR A 107 -14.83 3.99 -8.46
N ALA A 108 -14.68 4.52 -9.67
CA ALA A 108 -15.71 4.54 -10.71
C ALA A 108 -15.15 4.18 -12.09
N THR A 109 -14.51 5.12 -12.77
CA THR A 109 -14.01 4.98 -14.16
C THR A 109 -12.55 4.57 -14.23
N HIS A 110 -11.75 4.94 -13.23
CA HIS A 110 -10.35 4.59 -13.14
C HIS A 110 -10.16 3.47 -12.12
N ALA A 111 -9.82 2.29 -12.61
CA ALA A 111 -9.57 1.13 -11.76
C ALA A 111 -8.34 1.33 -10.86
N ALA A 112 -8.30 0.59 -9.76
CA ALA A 112 -7.11 0.54 -8.91
C ALA A 112 -5.96 -0.20 -9.62
N GLU A 113 -4.75 0.35 -9.50
CA GLU A 113 -3.54 -0.15 -10.15
C GLU A 113 -2.36 -0.13 -9.18
N ILE A 114 -1.44 -1.05 -9.40
CA ILE A 114 -0.09 -1.00 -8.82
C ILE A 114 0.85 -0.50 -9.91
N TRP A 115 1.52 0.60 -9.64
CA TRP A 115 2.56 1.16 -10.51
C TRP A 115 3.92 0.76 -9.98
N ARG A 116 4.84 0.39 -10.86
CA ARG A 116 6.25 0.15 -10.52
C ARG A 116 7.08 1.34 -10.95
N ILE A 117 7.90 1.87 -10.04
CA ILE A 117 8.94 2.86 -10.29
C ILE A 117 10.27 2.11 -10.26
N ASP A 118 11.07 2.21 -11.31
CA ASP A 118 12.39 1.59 -11.38
C ASP A 118 13.48 2.48 -10.73
N PRO A 119 14.73 1.98 -10.55
CA PRO A 119 15.82 2.75 -9.98
C PRO A 119 16.23 4.01 -10.78
N LYS A 120 15.70 4.18 -12.00
CA LYS A 120 15.92 5.37 -12.85
C LYS A 120 14.74 6.34 -12.81
N ASP A 121 13.83 6.17 -11.84
CA ASP A 121 12.61 6.95 -11.66
C ASP A 121 11.61 6.82 -12.86
N GLN A 122 11.71 5.72 -13.65
CA GLN A 122 10.72 5.43 -14.69
C GLN A 122 9.55 4.67 -14.11
N ALA A 123 8.33 5.13 -14.35
CA ALA A 123 7.12 4.55 -13.81
C ALA A 123 6.23 3.93 -14.88
N ALA A 124 5.67 2.76 -14.61
CA ALA A 124 4.72 2.07 -15.47
C ALA A 124 3.72 1.25 -14.65
N VAL A 125 2.53 0.99 -15.23
CA VAL A 125 1.56 0.06 -14.64
C VAL A 125 2.19 -1.32 -14.55
N PHE A 126 2.12 -1.91 -13.36
CA PHE A 126 2.63 -3.26 -13.10
C PHE A 126 1.50 -4.29 -13.03
N ALA A 127 0.42 -3.95 -12.36
CA ALA A 127 -0.74 -4.84 -12.20
C ALA A 127 -2.02 -4.04 -11.90
N SER A 128 -3.18 -4.66 -12.16
CA SER A 128 -4.46 -4.16 -11.65
C SER A 128 -4.74 -4.82 -10.29
N ALA A 129 -4.64 -4.07 -9.20
CA ALA A 129 -4.91 -4.53 -7.83
C ALA A 129 -5.22 -3.36 -6.89
N ASN A 130 -5.92 -3.66 -5.79
CA ASN A 130 -6.28 -2.68 -4.76
C ASN A 130 -5.30 -2.71 -3.58
N LEU A 131 -4.78 -3.90 -3.26
CA LEU A 131 -3.82 -4.12 -2.18
C LEU A 131 -2.59 -4.83 -2.71
N ALA A 132 -1.46 -4.53 -2.09
CA ALA A 132 -0.21 -5.24 -2.33
C ALA A 132 0.56 -5.44 -1.02
N ALA A 133 1.46 -6.43 -1.03
CA ALA A 133 2.55 -6.57 -0.07
C ALA A 133 3.77 -7.08 -0.84
N VAL A 134 4.97 -6.67 -0.42
CA VAL A 134 6.22 -7.07 -1.06
C VAL A 134 7.10 -7.75 -0.02
N ASP A 135 7.66 -8.89 -0.40
CA ASP A 135 8.70 -9.58 0.36
C ASP A 135 9.80 -10.07 -0.61
N GLY A 136 10.98 -9.47 -0.48
CA GLY A 136 12.11 -9.75 -1.36
C GLY A 136 11.80 -9.49 -2.83
N HIS A 137 11.74 -10.56 -3.62
CA HIS A 137 11.44 -10.53 -5.05
C HIS A 137 9.99 -10.87 -5.39
N ARG A 138 9.12 -11.07 -4.40
CA ARG A 138 7.71 -11.40 -4.59
C ARG A 138 6.81 -10.23 -4.23
N ILE A 139 5.81 -9.99 -5.06
CA ILE A 139 4.70 -9.11 -4.76
C ILE A 139 3.40 -9.91 -4.72
N TYR A 140 2.71 -9.80 -3.61
CA TYR A 140 1.41 -10.39 -3.37
C TYR A 140 0.36 -9.34 -3.69
N LEU A 141 -0.63 -9.70 -4.50
CA LEU A 141 -1.61 -8.77 -5.05
C LEU A 141 -3.02 -9.25 -4.70
N VAL A 142 -3.88 -8.32 -4.32
CA VAL A 142 -5.31 -8.55 -4.17
C VAL A 142 -6.06 -7.58 -5.06
N ARG A 143 -6.90 -8.10 -5.94
CA ARG A 143 -7.81 -7.33 -6.76
C ARG A 143 -9.24 -7.59 -6.31
N SER A 144 -9.91 -6.57 -5.79
CA SER A 144 -11.32 -6.60 -5.44
C SER A 144 -12.10 -5.73 -6.44
N THR A 145 -13.12 -6.29 -7.06
CA THR A 145 -13.96 -5.61 -8.04
C THR A 145 -15.42 -5.80 -7.67
N THR A 146 -16.17 -4.72 -7.54
CA THR A 146 -17.61 -4.76 -7.28
C THR A 146 -18.36 -4.39 -8.54
N ASP A 147 -19.26 -5.27 -8.98
CA ASP A 147 -20.27 -4.96 -9.98
C ASP A 147 -21.41 -4.21 -9.29
N TRP A 148 -21.48 -2.92 -9.52
CA TRP A 148 -22.46 -2.05 -8.87
C TRP A 148 -23.90 -2.30 -9.34
N SER A 149 -24.09 -2.96 -10.48
CA SER A 149 -25.42 -3.32 -10.99
C SER A 149 -26.04 -4.50 -10.24
N THR A 150 -25.19 -5.44 -9.82
CA THR A 150 -25.59 -6.68 -9.11
C THR A 150 -25.22 -6.66 -7.62
N GLY A 151 -24.39 -5.74 -7.19
CA GLY A 151 -23.80 -5.71 -5.84
C GLY A 151 -22.76 -6.81 -5.58
N LYS A 152 -22.43 -7.62 -6.59
CA LYS A 152 -21.50 -8.76 -6.43
C LYS A 152 -20.05 -8.29 -6.41
N THR A 153 -19.34 -8.64 -5.36
CA THR A 153 -17.88 -8.43 -5.25
C THR A 153 -17.14 -9.72 -5.62
N THR A 154 -16.12 -9.59 -6.45
CA THR A 154 -15.18 -10.65 -6.81
C THR A 154 -13.81 -10.27 -6.31
N VAL A 155 -13.12 -11.21 -5.64
CA VAL A 155 -11.76 -11.02 -5.12
C VAL A 155 -10.84 -12.02 -5.81
N GLN A 156 -9.71 -11.51 -6.32
CA GLN A 156 -8.67 -12.32 -6.97
C GLN A 156 -7.36 -12.11 -6.21
N TYR A 157 -6.59 -13.18 -6.11
CA TYR A 157 -5.31 -13.23 -5.42
C TYR A 157 -4.24 -13.70 -6.40
N GLU A 158 -3.11 -13.02 -6.42
CA GLU A 158 -2.01 -13.32 -7.33
C GLU A 158 -0.66 -13.05 -6.66
N VAL A 159 0.35 -13.82 -7.03
CA VAL A 159 1.76 -13.58 -6.66
C VAL A 159 2.56 -13.40 -7.94
N ARG A 160 3.38 -12.36 -8.00
CA ARG A 160 4.28 -12.09 -9.14
C ARG A 160 5.71 -11.89 -8.69
N ASP A 161 6.64 -12.17 -9.58
CA ASP A 161 8.02 -11.74 -9.46
C ASP A 161 8.11 -10.22 -9.71
N THR A 162 8.80 -9.51 -8.81
CA THR A 162 8.86 -8.03 -8.84
C THR A 162 9.65 -7.46 -10.02
N ARG A 163 10.61 -8.23 -10.57
CA ARG A 163 11.45 -7.79 -11.69
C ARG A 163 10.81 -8.08 -13.04
N SER A 164 10.43 -9.35 -13.27
CA SER A 164 9.88 -9.78 -14.55
C SER A 164 8.39 -9.49 -14.69
N GLY A 165 7.65 -9.36 -13.59
CA GLY A 165 6.20 -9.25 -13.57
C GLY A 165 5.48 -10.56 -13.86
N THR A 166 6.22 -11.69 -14.01
CA THR A 166 5.61 -13.00 -14.28
C THR A 166 4.89 -13.54 -13.06
N ALA A 167 3.75 -14.19 -13.28
CA ALA A 167 3.01 -14.85 -12.22
C ALA A 167 3.81 -16.03 -11.63
N ILE A 168 3.77 -16.14 -10.30
CA ILE A 168 4.33 -17.26 -9.54
C ILE A 168 3.17 -18.14 -9.11
N ALA A 169 3.27 -19.45 -9.34
CA ALA A 169 2.24 -20.39 -8.89
C ALA A 169 2.12 -20.35 -7.36
N SER A 170 0.91 -20.12 -6.86
CA SER A 170 0.61 -20.01 -5.43
C SER A 170 -0.85 -20.37 -5.18
N HIS A 171 -1.13 -20.94 -4.01
CA HIS A 171 -2.49 -21.19 -3.52
C HIS A 171 -3.04 -20.02 -2.69
N PHE A 172 -2.29 -18.93 -2.59
CA PHE A 172 -2.64 -17.74 -1.81
C PHE A 172 -4.07 -17.27 -2.11
N GLY A 173 -4.89 -17.24 -1.07
CA GLY A 173 -6.29 -16.80 -1.12
C GLY A 173 -7.25 -17.73 -1.86
N GLN A 174 -6.83 -18.92 -2.32
CA GLN A 174 -7.69 -19.87 -3.01
C GLN A 174 -8.49 -20.75 -2.02
N VAL A 175 -7.88 -21.09 -0.89
CA VAL A 175 -8.54 -21.86 0.18
C VAL A 175 -9.04 -20.89 1.24
N GLN A 176 -10.32 -20.97 1.61
CA GLN A 176 -10.98 -20.08 2.55
C GLN A 176 -10.69 -18.58 2.28
N PRO A 177 -11.00 -18.06 1.09
CA PRO A 177 -10.66 -16.71 0.71
C PRO A 177 -11.27 -15.68 1.67
N PRO A 178 -10.52 -14.62 2.04
CA PRO A 178 -11.08 -13.48 2.77
C PRO A 178 -12.16 -12.77 1.93
N LEU A 179 -13.27 -12.37 2.55
CA LEU A 179 -14.43 -11.87 1.82
C LEU A 179 -14.23 -10.44 1.29
N ASP A 180 -13.71 -9.55 2.12
CA ASP A 180 -13.52 -8.12 1.80
C ASP A 180 -12.15 -7.68 2.35
N PRO A 181 -11.06 -7.97 1.64
CA PRO A 181 -9.69 -7.66 2.08
C PRO A 181 -9.46 -6.17 2.26
N THR A 182 -8.89 -5.80 3.38
CA THR A 182 -8.63 -4.40 3.78
C THR A 182 -7.15 -4.11 4.00
N ALA A 183 -6.36 -5.13 4.37
CA ALA A 183 -4.92 -5.02 4.47
C ALA A 183 -4.25 -6.36 4.14
N LEU A 184 -3.03 -6.27 3.64
CA LEU A 184 -2.18 -7.38 3.26
C LEU A 184 -0.77 -7.11 3.76
N ALA A 185 -0.13 -8.09 4.39
CA ALA A 185 1.27 -8.02 4.79
C ALA A 185 1.90 -9.41 4.81
N VAL A 186 3.21 -9.47 4.67
CA VAL A 186 4.02 -10.68 4.80
C VAL A 186 4.93 -10.52 6.01
N ASP A 187 4.93 -11.52 6.88
CA ASP A 187 5.86 -11.56 8.00
C ASP A 187 7.30 -11.76 7.48
N PRO A 188 8.23 -10.84 7.72
CA PRO A 188 9.58 -10.92 7.17
C PRO A 188 10.39 -12.11 7.70
N HIS A 189 9.98 -12.73 8.81
CA HIS A 189 10.67 -13.87 9.43
C HIS A 189 10.09 -15.21 9.02
N THR A 190 8.78 -15.38 9.18
CA THR A 190 8.11 -16.65 8.89
C THR A 190 7.70 -16.79 7.44
N LYS A 191 7.70 -15.69 6.69
CA LYS A 191 7.19 -15.59 5.32
C LYS A 191 5.70 -15.89 5.20
N ASN A 192 4.99 -15.96 6.32
CA ASN A 192 3.55 -16.13 6.31
C ASN A 192 2.86 -14.86 5.79
N ILE A 193 1.81 -15.08 5.01
CA ILE A 193 1.00 -14.05 4.39
C ILE A 193 -0.22 -13.81 5.26
N TYR A 194 -0.45 -12.58 5.65
CA TYR A 194 -1.56 -12.17 6.50
C TYR A 194 -2.52 -11.29 5.69
N VAL A 195 -3.79 -11.67 5.65
CA VAL A 195 -4.85 -10.90 4.99
C VAL A 195 -5.88 -10.49 6.03
N ALA A 196 -5.93 -9.21 6.33
CA ALA A 196 -7.02 -8.64 7.11
C ALA A 196 -8.24 -8.42 6.20
N SER A 197 -9.43 -8.66 6.72
CA SER A 197 -10.66 -8.61 5.96
C SER A 197 -11.82 -8.18 6.86
N ARG A 198 -12.78 -7.45 6.30
CA ARG A 198 -14.08 -7.30 6.96
C ARG A 198 -14.78 -8.66 7.03
N GLY A 199 -15.60 -8.86 8.04
CA GLY A 199 -16.29 -10.14 8.26
C GLY A 199 -17.45 -10.41 7.31
N THR A 200 -17.93 -9.40 6.62
CA THR A 200 -19.11 -9.47 5.74
C THR A 200 -18.97 -8.54 4.54
N LEU A 201 -19.66 -8.89 3.44
CA LEU A 201 -19.84 -8.04 2.26
C LEU A 201 -21.13 -7.19 2.33
N ASP A 202 -21.99 -7.40 3.33
CA ASP A 202 -23.25 -6.65 3.47
C ASP A 202 -22.91 -5.16 3.75
N PRO A 203 -23.33 -4.24 2.85
CA PRO A 203 -23.07 -2.80 3.01
C PRO A 203 -23.62 -2.20 4.31
N LYS A 204 -24.64 -2.83 4.91
CA LYS A 204 -25.29 -2.34 6.13
C LYS A 204 -24.50 -2.70 7.40
N THR A 205 -23.80 -3.82 7.40
CA THR A 205 -23.12 -4.35 8.57
C THR A 205 -21.60 -4.42 8.43
N ARG A 206 -21.04 -4.17 7.24
CA ARG A 206 -19.60 -4.32 6.95
C ARG A 206 -18.66 -3.47 7.83
N PHE A 207 -19.19 -2.42 8.46
CA PHE A 207 -18.42 -1.54 9.37
C PHE A 207 -18.72 -1.80 10.85
N THR A 208 -19.62 -2.73 11.18
CA THR A 208 -20.01 -3.06 12.54
C THR A 208 -19.75 -4.51 12.93
N GLU A 209 -19.70 -5.40 11.94
CA GLU A 209 -19.36 -6.80 12.17
C GLU A 209 -17.86 -7.00 12.43
N PRO A 210 -17.49 -7.97 13.28
CA PRO A 210 -16.09 -8.31 13.51
C PRO A 210 -15.40 -8.72 12.21
N GLY A 211 -14.17 -8.26 12.04
CA GLY A 211 -13.30 -8.65 10.94
C GLY A 211 -12.53 -9.93 11.25
N THR A 212 -11.73 -10.34 10.28
CA THR A 212 -10.86 -11.51 10.39
C THR A 212 -9.44 -11.21 9.92
N VAL A 213 -8.47 -12.01 10.38
CA VAL A 213 -7.13 -12.10 9.79
C VAL A 213 -6.90 -13.55 9.39
N SER A 214 -6.80 -13.80 8.09
CA SER A 214 -6.44 -15.10 7.53
C SER A 214 -4.94 -15.19 7.33
N VAL A 215 -4.36 -16.33 7.67
CA VAL A 215 -2.91 -16.58 7.57
C VAL A 215 -2.67 -17.73 6.61
N TYR A 216 -1.74 -17.52 5.69
CA TYR A 216 -1.29 -18.49 4.71
C TYR A 216 0.23 -18.66 4.85
N ASN A 217 0.77 -19.83 4.48
CA ASN A 217 2.22 -20.03 4.41
C ASN A 217 2.80 -19.39 3.12
N ASP A 218 4.12 -19.50 2.93
CA ASP A 218 4.85 -18.97 1.76
C ASP A 218 4.39 -19.57 0.42
N ASN A 219 3.85 -20.79 0.42
CA ASN A 219 3.26 -21.42 -0.76
C ASN A 219 1.81 -21.01 -1.01
N GLY A 220 1.20 -20.30 -0.06
CA GLY A 220 -0.18 -19.85 -0.12
C GLY A 220 -1.18 -20.84 0.48
N ASP A 221 -0.73 -21.90 1.17
CA ASP A 221 -1.64 -22.83 1.85
C ASP A 221 -2.22 -22.15 3.09
N PHE A 222 -3.53 -22.32 3.29
CA PHE A 222 -4.23 -21.76 4.43
C PHE A 222 -3.77 -22.42 5.73
N LEU A 223 -3.38 -21.63 6.72
CA LEU A 223 -2.97 -22.11 8.05
C LEU A 223 -4.09 -21.93 9.08
N GLN A 224 -4.59 -20.70 9.23
CA GLN A 224 -5.61 -20.39 10.22
C GLN A 224 -6.27 -19.03 9.98
N ARG A 225 -7.37 -18.78 10.72
CA ARG A 225 -8.08 -17.50 10.74
C ARG A 225 -8.33 -17.05 12.16
N TYR A 226 -8.07 -15.78 12.42
CA TYR A 226 -8.38 -15.14 13.69
C TYR A 226 -9.57 -14.19 13.54
N ASN A 227 -10.44 -14.15 14.54
CA ASN A 227 -11.42 -13.08 14.66
C ASN A 227 -10.75 -11.86 15.31
N VAL A 228 -11.02 -10.68 14.78
CA VAL A 228 -10.46 -9.40 15.24
C VAL A 228 -11.57 -8.36 15.35
N GLY A 229 -11.21 -7.15 15.80
CA GLY A 229 -12.16 -6.03 15.81
C GLY A 229 -12.70 -5.68 14.43
N THR A 230 -13.65 -4.76 14.39
CA THR A 230 -14.24 -4.26 13.14
C THR A 230 -13.21 -3.55 12.29
N GLU A 231 -13.32 -3.70 10.97
CA GLU A 231 -12.54 -2.97 9.96
C GLU A 231 -11.01 -2.99 10.18
N PRO A 232 -10.37 -4.16 10.28
CA PRO A 232 -8.92 -4.25 10.43
C PRO A 232 -8.24 -3.66 9.19
N CYS A 233 -7.40 -2.62 9.35
CA CYS A 233 -6.86 -1.85 8.21
C CYS A 233 -5.33 -1.83 8.13
N ALA A 234 -4.64 -2.39 9.13
CA ALA A 234 -3.18 -2.44 9.17
C ALA A 234 -2.68 -3.70 9.88
N LEU A 235 -1.52 -4.16 9.46
CA LEU A 235 -0.78 -5.29 10.03
C LEU A 235 0.67 -4.84 10.26
N LEU A 236 1.19 -5.09 11.46
CA LEU A 236 2.56 -4.74 11.85
C LEU A 236 3.22 -5.95 12.52
N PHE A 237 4.43 -6.27 12.09
CA PHE A 237 5.26 -7.30 12.70
C PHE A 237 6.36 -6.64 13.54
N LEU A 238 6.40 -6.96 14.83
CA LEU A 238 7.42 -6.48 15.74
C LEU A 238 8.54 -7.51 15.84
N ARG A 239 9.79 -7.05 15.74
CA ARG A 239 10.95 -7.89 16.07
C ARG A 239 11.01 -8.04 17.58
N LYS A 240 11.18 -9.27 18.03
CA LYS A 240 11.59 -9.56 19.40
C LYS A 240 13.09 -9.37 19.55
#